data_3d5d587ebd80f1978c9cb33e633e61af
#
_entry.id   3d5d587ebd80f1978c9cb33e633e61af
#
_cell.length_a   1.000
_cell.length_b   1.000
_cell.length_c   1.000
_cell.angle_alpha   90.00
_cell.angle_beta   90.00
_cell.angle_gamma   90.00
#
_symmetry.space_group_name_H-M   'P 1'
#
loop_
_entity.id
_entity.type
_entity.pdbx_description
1 polymer ?
#
loop_
_entity_poly.entity_id
_entity_poly.type
_entity_poly.pdbx_seq_one_letter_code
_entity_poly.pdbx_strand_id
1 'polypeptide(L)'
;MRRLRRILAQVLALMMAFAMPAAAEEQNMDARVDEVFRASNAVGGAFVVAQHGSIVYERYYGIQQKTTRVPVSEDTYFRCASVTKLVTGIGLMKMMDEGILDPDEDISTYLGYTVRNPSFMDTPITLRMLMSHTAGLVENSSFASQVSILSDMIDVKKKAGSNFKTDVKPGSEYAYSNFGAGITGAIIESVTGMDVSSYMRKTLFDPLGIDAAYSAAQLAHPENIAAVYNKDGSLYLAPSYMLRQQYTQEARPDYHYRVTIGRLLIRPRDLARLGIAICGDGTVDGVRVISGEAVAAMRREHSEETDGITADSPYTFFTIRQDTLFEGLRVYGHQGTDEGIVCNLYVEPENELVIVVMTNGCNTKRDDGIMRITRRLAAIAEDVYIKGNVE
;
A
#
# COMPACT_ATOMS: atom_id res chain seq x y z
N MET A 1 -36.08 35.01 30.83
CA MET A 1 -34.61 34.78 31.04
C MET A 1 -34.30 33.55 31.91
N ARG A 2 -34.92 33.33 33.09
CA ARG A 2 -34.61 32.17 33.96
C ARG A 2 -34.98 30.80 33.36
N ARG A 3 -36.10 30.68 32.62
CA ARG A 3 -36.50 29.43 31.93
C ARG A 3 -35.53 29.05 30.78
N LEU A 4 -35.08 30.02 30.02
CA LEU A 4 -34.13 29.78 28.90
C LEU A 4 -32.76 29.31 29.43
N ARG A 5 -32.27 29.89 30.53
CA ARG A 5 -31.03 29.43 31.19
C ARG A 5 -31.14 28.01 31.76
N ARG A 6 -32.30 27.60 32.25
CA ARG A 6 -32.50 26.21 32.70
C ARG A 6 -32.52 25.22 31.56
N ILE A 7 -33.16 25.56 30.41
CA ILE A 7 -33.19 24.71 29.24
C ILE A 7 -31.76 24.58 28.64
N LEU A 8 -31.05 25.69 28.57
CA LEU A 8 -29.64 25.67 28.09
C LEU A 8 -28.72 24.84 28.99
N ALA A 9 -28.88 24.93 30.31
CA ALA A 9 -28.12 24.15 31.27
C ALA A 9 -28.50 22.64 31.22
N GLN A 10 -29.77 22.31 30.96
CA GLN A 10 -30.20 20.91 30.80
C GLN A 10 -29.70 20.31 29.48
N VAL A 11 -29.68 21.06 28.36
CA VAL A 11 -29.13 20.64 27.07
C VAL A 11 -27.62 20.47 27.19
N LEU A 12 -26.92 21.39 27.88
CA LEU A 12 -25.48 21.28 28.08
C LEU A 12 -25.12 20.08 28.99
N ALA A 13 -25.90 19.82 30.05
CA ALA A 13 -25.73 18.65 30.91
C ALA A 13 -26.02 17.33 30.17
N LEU A 14 -27.01 17.32 29.28
CA LEU A 14 -27.32 16.17 28.44
C LEU A 14 -26.22 15.91 27.44
N MET A 15 -25.66 16.96 26.77
CA MET A 15 -24.51 16.84 25.88
C MET A 15 -23.25 16.34 26.60
N MET A 16 -23.01 16.82 27.84
CA MET A 16 -21.89 16.32 28.65
C MET A 16 -22.11 14.87 29.12
N ALA A 17 -23.31 14.45 29.41
CA ALA A 17 -23.61 13.09 29.82
C ALA A 17 -23.46 12.06 28.70
N PHE A 18 -23.66 12.45 27.45
CA PHE A 18 -23.39 11.61 26.28
C PHE A 18 -21.92 11.67 25.82
N ALA A 19 -21.19 12.76 26.08
CA ALA A 19 -19.78 12.90 25.70
C ALA A 19 -18.82 12.15 26.65
N MET A 20 -19.19 11.97 27.92
CA MET A 20 -18.35 11.28 28.92
C MET A 20 -18.10 9.79 28.64
N PRO A 21 -19.09 8.97 28.24
CA PRO A 21 -18.83 7.57 27.89
C PRO A 21 -18.00 7.43 26.61
N ALA A 22 -18.24 8.24 25.59
CA ALA A 22 -17.45 8.21 24.35
C ALA A 22 -15.97 8.56 24.59
N ALA A 23 -15.68 9.60 25.39
CA ALA A 23 -14.30 9.96 25.74
C ALA A 23 -13.60 8.89 26.59
N ALA A 24 -14.33 8.17 27.46
CA ALA A 24 -13.78 7.07 28.25
C ALA A 24 -13.49 5.84 27.37
N GLU A 25 -14.28 5.59 26.37
CA GLU A 25 -14.13 4.50 25.41
C GLU A 25 -12.95 4.75 24.47
N GLU A 26 -12.79 5.96 23.97
CA GLU A 26 -11.64 6.40 23.19
C GLU A 26 -10.33 6.31 24.00
N GLN A 27 -10.31 6.77 25.24
CA GLN A 27 -9.15 6.63 26.12
C GLN A 27 -8.80 5.16 26.39
N ASN A 28 -9.79 4.26 26.49
CA ASN A 28 -9.55 2.83 26.61
C ASN A 28 -8.94 2.26 25.32
N MET A 29 -9.41 2.69 24.15
CA MET A 29 -8.86 2.28 22.85
C MET A 29 -7.42 2.75 22.69
N ASP A 30 -7.11 4.01 23.02
CA ASP A 30 -5.76 4.56 23.01
C ASP A 30 -4.78 3.72 23.82
N ALA A 31 -5.17 3.38 25.07
CA ALA A 31 -4.32 2.58 25.94
C ALA A 31 -4.08 1.16 25.39
N ARG A 32 -5.10 0.53 24.78
CA ARG A 32 -4.99 -0.79 24.13
C ARG A 32 -4.03 -0.71 22.92
N VAL A 33 -4.17 0.31 22.08
CA VAL A 33 -3.34 0.52 20.89
C VAL A 33 -1.89 0.80 21.29
N ASP A 34 -1.64 1.69 22.26
CA ASP A 34 -0.30 1.99 22.77
C ASP A 34 0.40 0.74 23.35
N GLU A 35 -0.35 -0.13 24.02
CA GLU A 35 0.18 -1.38 24.55
C GLU A 35 0.62 -2.33 23.41
N VAL A 36 -0.12 -2.40 22.29
CA VAL A 36 0.26 -3.19 21.13
C VAL A 36 1.55 -2.67 20.51
N PHE A 37 1.70 -1.35 20.34
CA PHE A 37 2.94 -0.73 19.83
C PHE A 37 4.12 -1.01 20.77
N ARG A 38 3.92 -0.82 22.08
CA ARG A 38 4.94 -1.08 23.11
C ARG A 38 5.39 -2.54 23.13
N ALA A 39 4.43 -3.48 23.14
CA ALA A 39 4.70 -4.92 23.12
C ALA A 39 5.38 -5.39 21.82
N SER A 40 5.27 -4.61 20.75
CA SER A 40 5.94 -4.84 19.47
C SER A 40 7.32 -4.17 19.38
N ASN A 41 7.79 -3.50 20.44
CA ASN A 41 9.00 -2.69 20.45
C ASN A 41 9.03 -1.62 19.33
N ALA A 42 7.87 -1.03 19.04
CA ALA A 42 7.79 -0.01 18.02
C ALA A 42 8.56 1.26 18.45
N VAL A 43 9.39 1.79 17.54
CA VAL A 43 10.08 3.08 17.74
C VAL A 43 9.07 4.22 17.56
N GLY A 44 8.31 4.16 16.50
CA GLY A 44 7.18 4.99 16.20
C GLY A 44 6.21 4.26 15.29
N GLY A 45 4.97 4.71 15.26
CA GLY A 45 3.94 4.11 14.42
C GLY A 45 2.65 4.89 14.42
N ALA A 46 1.74 4.47 13.58
CA ALA A 46 0.38 4.99 13.50
C ALA A 46 -0.60 3.85 13.25
N PHE A 47 -1.78 3.99 13.83
CA PHE A 47 -2.95 3.16 13.57
C PHE A 47 -4.11 4.07 13.20
N VAL A 48 -4.67 3.86 12.00
CA VAL A 48 -5.80 4.62 11.48
C VAL A 48 -6.91 3.66 11.13
N VAL A 49 -8.12 3.98 11.56
CA VAL A 49 -9.35 3.27 11.20
C VAL A 49 -10.27 4.23 10.48
N ALA A 50 -10.81 3.78 9.34
CA ALA A 50 -11.91 4.46 8.70
C ALA A 50 -13.10 3.52 8.57
N GLN A 51 -14.31 4.08 8.64
CA GLN A 51 -15.55 3.34 8.46
C GLN A 51 -16.59 4.24 7.80
N HIS A 52 -17.44 3.66 6.94
CA HIS A 52 -18.49 4.39 6.21
C HIS A 52 -17.97 5.65 5.50
N GLY A 53 -16.81 5.51 4.85
CA GLY A 53 -16.20 6.57 4.05
C GLY A 53 -15.50 7.68 4.86
N SER A 54 -15.37 7.56 6.18
CA SER A 54 -14.77 8.57 7.04
C SER A 54 -13.73 7.96 7.99
N ILE A 55 -12.66 8.72 8.29
CA ILE A 55 -11.71 8.34 9.33
C ILE A 55 -12.41 8.51 10.68
N VAL A 56 -12.48 7.41 11.46
CA VAL A 56 -13.17 7.35 12.75
C VAL A 56 -12.21 7.24 13.93
N TYR A 57 -10.96 6.86 13.69
CA TYR A 57 -9.93 6.77 14.71
C TYR A 57 -8.53 6.95 14.14
N GLU A 58 -7.69 7.70 14.86
CA GLU A 58 -6.27 7.88 14.55
C GLU A 58 -5.46 7.84 15.85
N ARG A 59 -4.40 7.03 15.86
CA ARG A 59 -3.43 7.01 16.95
C ARG A 59 -2.02 7.10 16.41
N TYR A 60 -1.25 8.03 16.96
CA TYR A 60 0.16 8.28 16.64
C TYR A 60 1.00 7.97 17.86
N TYR A 61 1.98 7.08 17.70
CA TYR A 61 2.78 6.51 18.79
C TYR A 61 4.26 6.78 18.59
N GLY A 62 4.98 7.08 19.66
CA GLY A 62 6.43 7.13 19.69
C GLY A 62 7.05 8.29 18.91
N ILE A 63 8.17 8.06 18.24
CA ILE A 63 9.01 9.11 17.65
C ILE A 63 9.39 8.83 16.20
N GLN A 64 9.52 9.90 15.40
CA GLN A 64 9.95 9.83 13.99
C GLN A 64 11.43 9.45 13.90
N GLN A 65 12.26 10.01 14.79
CA GLN A 65 13.70 9.81 14.80
C GLN A 65 14.24 9.78 16.24
N LYS A 66 15.09 8.78 16.55
CA LYS A 66 15.71 8.66 17.88
C LYS A 66 16.65 9.83 18.22
N THR A 67 17.26 10.43 17.20
CA THR A 67 18.22 11.54 17.37
C THR A 67 17.54 12.86 17.70
N THR A 68 16.44 13.19 17.03
CA THR A 68 15.72 14.45 17.23
C THR A 68 14.60 14.33 18.26
N ARG A 69 14.13 13.10 18.53
CA ARG A 69 12.99 12.77 19.41
C ARG A 69 11.68 13.48 19.04
N VAL A 70 11.54 13.91 17.77
CA VAL A 70 10.29 14.47 17.26
C VAL A 70 9.21 13.40 17.35
N PRO A 71 8.06 13.68 17.98
CA PRO A 71 6.94 12.73 18.05
C PRO A 71 6.39 12.38 16.67
N VAL A 72 5.85 11.17 16.52
CA VAL A 72 5.01 10.82 15.38
C VAL A 72 3.71 11.63 15.46
N SER A 73 3.26 12.16 14.35
CA SER A 73 2.03 12.95 14.20
C SER A 73 1.30 12.61 12.91
N GLU A 74 0.15 13.23 12.68
CA GLU A 74 -0.61 13.13 11.44
C GLU A 74 0.19 13.54 10.19
N ASP A 75 1.19 14.42 10.35
CA ASP A 75 2.06 14.91 9.27
C ASP A 75 3.27 14.03 9.00
N THR A 76 3.46 12.96 9.77
CA THR A 76 4.62 12.06 9.61
C THR A 76 4.49 11.21 8.36
N TYR A 77 5.51 11.27 7.47
CA TYR A 77 5.60 10.35 6.34
C TYR A 77 6.32 9.07 6.73
N PHE A 78 5.66 7.96 6.45
CA PHE A 78 6.24 6.64 6.60
C PHE A 78 6.56 6.03 5.24
N ARG A 79 7.63 5.25 5.19
CA ARG A 79 7.91 4.38 4.06
C ARG A 79 6.99 3.17 4.09
N CYS A 80 6.32 2.89 2.97
CA CYS A 80 5.26 1.88 2.91
C CYS A 80 5.73 0.47 2.61
N ALA A 81 7.02 0.26 2.29
CA ALA A 81 7.48 -1.04 1.79
C ALA A 81 6.51 -1.56 0.70
N SER A 82 6.11 -2.83 0.72
CA SER A 82 5.31 -3.42 -0.37
C SER A 82 3.88 -2.90 -0.52
N VAL A 83 3.33 -2.14 0.43
CA VAL A 83 2.05 -1.41 0.21
C VAL A 83 2.16 -0.41 -0.94
N THR A 84 3.40 0.00 -1.28
CA THR A 84 3.70 0.74 -2.52
C THR A 84 3.10 0.10 -3.76
N LYS A 85 3.12 -1.25 -3.84
CA LYS A 85 2.56 -2.00 -4.98
C LYS A 85 1.06 -1.81 -5.11
N LEU A 86 0.33 -1.88 -4.00
CA LEU A 86 -1.13 -1.64 -3.99
C LEU A 86 -1.45 -0.22 -4.47
N VAL A 87 -0.74 0.79 -3.94
CA VAL A 87 -0.96 2.19 -4.35
C VAL A 87 -0.59 2.40 -5.83
N THR A 88 0.51 1.77 -6.29
CA THR A 88 0.85 1.76 -7.73
C THR A 88 -0.24 1.06 -8.55
N GLY A 89 -0.80 -0.03 -8.01
CA GLY A 89 -1.92 -0.75 -8.60
C GLY A 89 -3.14 0.14 -8.82
N ILE A 90 -3.51 0.98 -7.85
CA ILE A 90 -4.60 1.96 -8.01
C ILE A 90 -4.31 2.90 -9.20
N GLY A 91 -3.07 3.40 -9.32
CA GLY A 91 -2.67 4.23 -10.46
C GLY A 91 -2.74 3.50 -11.80
N LEU A 92 -2.35 2.22 -11.84
CA LEU A 92 -2.47 1.38 -13.06
C LEU A 92 -3.94 1.09 -13.38
N MET A 93 -4.79 0.81 -12.39
CA MET A 93 -6.24 0.64 -12.60
C MET A 93 -6.87 1.91 -13.19
N LYS A 94 -6.42 3.08 -12.74
CA LYS A 94 -6.84 4.35 -13.32
C LYS A 94 -6.44 4.47 -14.79
N MET A 95 -5.22 4.07 -15.15
CA MET A 95 -4.79 4.04 -16.56
C MET A 95 -5.63 3.07 -17.41
N MET A 96 -6.06 1.95 -16.82
CA MET A 96 -6.98 1.00 -17.47
C MET A 96 -8.37 1.60 -17.66
N ASP A 97 -8.92 2.27 -16.65
CA ASP A 97 -10.20 2.99 -16.75
C ASP A 97 -10.17 4.06 -17.85
N GLU A 98 -9.02 4.70 -18.05
CA GLU A 98 -8.79 5.71 -19.08
C GLU A 98 -8.48 5.12 -20.46
N GLY A 99 -8.42 3.78 -20.59
CA GLY A 99 -8.11 3.07 -21.83
C GLY A 99 -6.65 3.23 -22.30
N ILE A 100 -5.75 3.67 -21.42
CA ILE A 100 -4.33 3.83 -21.70
C ILE A 100 -3.60 2.47 -21.65
N LEU A 101 -4.02 1.59 -20.73
CA LEU A 101 -3.49 0.25 -20.57
C LEU A 101 -4.60 -0.80 -20.68
N ASP A 102 -4.28 -1.91 -21.32
CA ASP A 102 -5.04 -3.15 -21.27
C ASP A 102 -4.30 -4.14 -20.37
N PRO A 103 -4.93 -4.68 -19.32
CA PRO A 103 -4.26 -5.64 -18.41
C PRO A 103 -3.82 -6.92 -19.11
N ASP A 104 -4.43 -7.30 -20.23
CA ASP A 104 -4.18 -8.55 -20.94
C ASP A 104 -3.31 -8.37 -22.18
N GLU A 105 -2.93 -7.13 -22.50
CA GLU A 105 -1.97 -6.82 -23.57
C GLU A 105 -0.55 -7.30 -23.19
N ASP A 106 0.19 -7.72 -24.19
CA ASP A 106 1.61 -8.06 -24.09
C ASP A 106 2.43 -6.84 -23.63
N ILE A 107 3.12 -6.93 -22.50
CA ILE A 107 3.94 -5.82 -21.97
C ILE A 107 5.04 -5.37 -22.91
N SER A 108 5.42 -6.18 -23.90
CA SER A 108 6.36 -5.81 -24.98
C SER A 108 5.87 -4.59 -25.76
N THR A 109 4.55 -4.44 -25.93
CA THR A 109 3.91 -3.30 -26.61
C THR A 109 4.20 -2.01 -25.88
N TYR A 110 4.13 -2.03 -24.54
CA TYR A 110 4.35 -0.86 -23.70
C TYR A 110 5.82 -0.50 -23.53
N LEU A 111 6.72 -1.51 -23.47
CA LEU A 111 8.15 -1.30 -23.23
C LEU A 111 8.95 -1.02 -24.50
N GLY A 112 8.39 -1.33 -25.69
CA GLY A 112 9.06 -1.09 -26.97
C GLY A 112 10.15 -2.11 -27.32
N TYR A 113 10.26 -3.20 -26.56
CA TYR A 113 11.15 -4.33 -26.84
C TYR A 113 10.48 -5.65 -26.41
N THR A 114 10.94 -6.77 -26.98
CA THR A 114 10.30 -8.07 -26.76
C THR A 114 10.67 -8.66 -25.41
N VAL A 115 9.66 -8.84 -24.54
CA VAL A 115 9.77 -9.50 -23.24
C VAL A 115 9.14 -10.88 -23.33
N ARG A 116 9.94 -11.93 -23.16
CA ARG A 116 9.48 -13.34 -23.20
C ARG A 116 10.30 -14.18 -22.23
N ASN A 117 9.66 -15.16 -21.65
CA ASN A 117 10.37 -16.26 -21.04
C ASN A 117 11.01 -17.11 -22.18
N PRO A 118 12.35 -17.28 -22.21
CA PRO A 118 13.00 -18.02 -23.32
C PRO A 118 12.53 -19.46 -23.46
N SER A 119 11.99 -20.08 -22.43
CA SER A 119 11.41 -21.44 -22.50
C SER A 119 9.99 -21.46 -23.03
N PHE A 120 9.31 -20.30 -23.14
CA PHE A 120 7.91 -20.16 -23.54
C PHE A 120 7.73 -18.96 -24.48
N MET A 121 8.44 -18.97 -25.60
CA MET A 121 8.52 -17.83 -26.53
C MET A 121 7.18 -17.42 -27.14
N ASP A 122 6.23 -18.36 -27.26
CA ASP A 122 4.90 -18.12 -27.81
C ASP A 122 3.90 -17.59 -26.76
N THR A 123 4.31 -17.51 -25.50
CA THR A 123 3.43 -17.04 -24.42
C THR A 123 3.76 -15.59 -24.09
N PRO A 124 2.86 -14.62 -24.33
CA PRO A 124 3.06 -13.24 -23.90
C PRO A 124 3.06 -13.15 -22.36
N ILE A 125 3.76 -12.15 -21.86
CA ILE A 125 3.68 -11.74 -20.47
C ILE A 125 2.78 -10.50 -20.43
N THR A 126 1.71 -10.57 -19.63
CA THR A 126 0.73 -9.48 -19.55
C THR A 126 0.92 -8.65 -18.28
N LEU A 127 0.33 -7.45 -18.26
CA LEU A 127 0.34 -6.60 -17.08
C LEU A 127 -0.39 -7.27 -15.90
N ARG A 128 -1.49 -7.97 -16.18
CA ARG A 128 -2.22 -8.78 -15.19
C ARG A 128 -1.31 -9.82 -14.53
N MET A 129 -0.49 -10.55 -15.31
CA MET A 129 0.46 -11.53 -14.77
C MET A 129 1.52 -10.90 -13.87
N LEU A 130 1.98 -9.67 -14.16
CA LEU A 130 2.88 -8.94 -13.28
C LEU A 130 2.19 -8.59 -11.95
N MET A 131 0.96 -8.08 -12.02
CA MET A 131 0.22 -7.59 -10.85
C MET A 131 -0.39 -8.71 -9.99
N SER A 132 -0.51 -9.92 -10.53
CA SER A 132 -0.90 -11.14 -9.80
C SER A 132 0.28 -12.01 -9.37
N HIS A 133 1.51 -11.58 -9.69
CA HIS A 133 2.74 -12.33 -9.40
C HIS A 133 2.79 -13.73 -10.04
N THR A 134 2.28 -13.84 -11.27
CA THR A 134 2.23 -15.11 -12.03
C THR A 134 3.10 -15.10 -13.29
N ALA A 135 3.89 -14.06 -13.51
CA ALA A 135 4.70 -13.89 -14.71
C ALA A 135 5.93 -14.84 -14.82
N GLY A 136 6.19 -15.69 -13.82
CA GLY A 136 7.32 -16.62 -13.82
C GLY A 136 8.70 -15.96 -13.74
N LEU A 137 8.80 -14.80 -13.07
CA LEU A 137 10.03 -14.03 -12.92
C LEU A 137 10.87 -14.50 -11.73
N VAL A 138 12.20 -14.34 -11.85
CA VAL A 138 13.19 -14.70 -10.84
C VAL A 138 14.00 -13.47 -10.42
N GLU A 139 14.16 -13.29 -9.12
CA GLU A 139 15.00 -12.26 -8.51
C GLU A 139 16.42 -12.82 -8.27
N ASN A 140 17.27 -12.71 -9.26
CA ASN A 140 18.66 -13.19 -9.23
C ASN A 140 19.66 -12.06 -8.86
N SER A 141 20.95 -12.35 -8.97
CA SER A 141 22.03 -11.39 -8.71
C SER A 141 21.98 -10.16 -9.62
N SER A 142 21.51 -10.30 -10.87
CA SER A 142 21.33 -9.16 -11.78
C SER A 142 20.24 -8.22 -11.25
N PHE A 143 19.12 -8.75 -10.80
CA PHE A 143 18.09 -7.96 -10.13
C PHE A 143 18.60 -7.37 -8.82
N ALA A 144 19.40 -8.09 -8.03
CA ALA A 144 19.96 -7.59 -6.77
C ALA A 144 20.91 -6.41 -6.96
N SER A 145 21.60 -6.31 -8.12
CA SER A 145 22.48 -5.22 -8.44
C SER A 145 21.71 -3.90 -8.65
N GLN A 146 22.12 -2.85 -7.94
CA GLN A 146 21.45 -1.55 -8.01
C GLN A 146 21.72 -0.76 -9.30
N VAL A 147 22.65 -1.23 -10.12
CA VAL A 147 23.04 -0.59 -11.39
C VAL A 147 22.54 -1.36 -12.62
N SER A 148 21.74 -2.40 -12.43
CA SER A 148 21.23 -3.20 -13.55
C SER A 148 20.20 -2.42 -14.37
N ILE A 149 20.33 -2.52 -15.67
CA ILE A 149 19.43 -1.93 -16.68
C ILE A 149 18.30 -2.95 -16.91
N LEU A 150 17.04 -2.50 -16.89
CA LEU A 150 15.88 -3.39 -17.01
C LEU A 150 15.90 -4.18 -18.33
N SER A 151 16.10 -3.51 -19.46
CA SER A 151 16.14 -4.17 -20.77
C SER A 151 17.25 -5.20 -20.89
N ASP A 152 18.38 -5.06 -20.18
CA ASP A 152 19.43 -6.08 -20.15
C ASP A 152 19.01 -7.36 -19.44
N MET A 153 17.97 -7.29 -18.61
CA MET A 153 17.47 -8.42 -17.84
C MET A 153 16.29 -9.16 -18.49
N ILE A 154 15.50 -8.48 -19.34
CA ILE A 154 14.24 -9.03 -19.86
C ILE A 154 14.05 -8.94 -21.38
N ASP A 155 14.87 -8.16 -22.11
CA ASP A 155 14.79 -8.12 -23.57
C ASP A 155 15.40 -9.38 -24.19
N VAL A 156 14.60 -10.11 -24.93
CA VAL A 156 15.01 -11.36 -25.63
C VAL A 156 16.22 -11.11 -26.56
N LYS A 157 16.30 -9.95 -27.24
CA LYS A 157 17.39 -9.63 -28.12
C LYS A 157 18.74 -9.48 -27.41
N LYS A 158 18.71 -9.17 -26.11
CA LYS A 158 19.90 -9.06 -25.26
C LYS A 158 20.27 -10.39 -24.58
N LYS A 159 19.63 -11.50 -24.96
CA LYS A 159 19.81 -12.84 -24.38
C LYS A 159 19.48 -12.89 -22.89
N ALA A 160 18.56 -12.06 -22.45
CA ALA A 160 18.08 -11.97 -21.10
C ALA A 160 17.20 -13.19 -20.77
N GLY A 161 17.77 -14.22 -20.15
CA GLY A 161 17.04 -15.45 -19.83
C GLY A 161 17.08 -15.84 -18.36
N SER A 162 18.08 -15.32 -17.64
CA SER A 162 18.34 -15.72 -16.25
C SER A 162 17.33 -15.16 -15.24
N ASN A 163 16.47 -14.23 -15.67
CA ASN A 163 15.43 -13.62 -14.80
C ASN A 163 14.05 -14.26 -14.97
N PHE A 164 13.98 -15.44 -15.62
CA PHE A 164 12.76 -16.22 -15.80
C PHE A 164 12.94 -17.64 -15.27
N LYS A 165 11.89 -18.21 -14.68
CA LYS A 165 11.82 -19.64 -14.36
C LYS A 165 11.73 -20.43 -15.67
N THR A 166 12.61 -21.41 -15.86
CA THR A 166 12.71 -22.17 -17.12
C THR A 166 11.62 -23.23 -17.29
N ASP A 167 11.00 -23.65 -16.21
CA ASP A 167 10.02 -24.72 -16.11
C ASP A 167 8.60 -24.24 -15.79
N VAL A 168 8.39 -22.92 -15.67
CA VAL A 168 7.11 -22.31 -15.33
C VAL A 168 6.61 -21.46 -16.49
N LYS A 169 5.49 -21.86 -17.08
CA LYS A 169 4.82 -21.05 -18.10
C LYS A 169 4.24 -19.79 -17.46
N PRO A 170 4.41 -18.59 -18.03
CA PRO A 170 3.74 -17.39 -17.54
C PRO A 170 2.23 -17.61 -17.35
N GLY A 171 1.68 -17.20 -16.21
CA GLY A 171 0.29 -17.39 -15.83
C GLY A 171 -0.02 -18.70 -15.07
N SER A 172 0.92 -19.65 -14.98
CA SER A 172 0.62 -20.98 -14.43
C SER A 172 1.03 -21.22 -12.98
N GLU A 173 1.85 -20.36 -12.39
CA GLU A 173 2.32 -20.50 -11.00
C GLU A 173 2.40 -19.15 -10.31
N TYR A 174 1.89 -19.08 -9.09
CA TYR A 174 2.08 -17.94 -8.22
C TYR A 174 3.48 -17.94 -7.61
N ALA A 175 4.20 -16.84 -7.79
CA ALA A 175 5.46 -16.58 -7.10
C ALA A 175 5.62 -15.06 -6.90
N TYR A 176 5.48 -14.61 -5.64
CA TYR A 176 5.60 -13.18 -5.32
C TYR A 176 6.90 -12.60 -5.90
N SER A 177 6.78 -11.53 -6.69
CA SER A 177 7.91 -10.93 -7.40
C SER A 177 7.97 -9.41 -7.20
N ASN A 178 9.04 -8.93 -6.56
CA ASN A 178 9.38 -7.52 -6.56
C ASN A 178 9.81 -7.07 -7.97
N PHE A 179 10.42 -7.97 -8.72
CA PHE A 179 10.85 -7.66 -10.08
C PHE A 179 9.65 -7.37 -10.99
N GLY A 180 8.59 -8.20 -10.91
CA GLY A 180 7.34 -7.94 -11.63
C GLY A 180 6.73 -6.59 -11.27
N ALA A 181 6.69 -6.26 -9.98
CA ALA A 181 6.23 -4.96 -9.53
C ALA A 181 7.12 -3.81 -10.05
N GLY A 182 8.42 -4.03 -10.16
CA GLY A 182 9.35 -3.06 -10.76
C GLY A 182 9.05 -2.79 -12.22
N ILE A 183 8.77 -3.83 -13.01
CA ILE A 183 8.44 -3.70 -14.43
C ILE A 183 7.20 -2.81 -14.65
N THR A 184 6.21 -2.85 -13.74
CA THR A 184 5.04 -1.98 -13.85
C THR A 184 5.38 -0.49 -13.75
N GLY A 185 6.42 -0.13 -12.98
CA GLY A 185 6.94 1.24 -12.93
C GLY A 185 7.56 1.65 -14.27
N ALA A 186 8.32 0.76 -14.92
CA ALA A 186 8.87 1.01 -16.24
C ALA A 186 7.76 1.19 -17.30
N ILE A 187 6.67 0.41 -17.21
CA ILE A 187 5.50 0.56 -18.09
C ILE A 187 4.86 1.95 -17.92
N ILE A 188 4.63 2.39 -16.68
CA ILE A 188 4.09 3.73 -16.42
C ILE A 188 4.97 4.80 -17.10
N GLU A 189 6.28 4.74 -16.90
CA GLU A 189 7.21 5.74 -17.48
C GLU A 189 7.28 5.67 -19.01
N SER A 190 7.26 4.46 -19.57
CA SER A 190 7.30 4.26 -21.03
C SER A 190 6.08 4.82 -21.73
N VAL A 191 4.88 4.61 -21.15
CA VAL A 191 3.62 4.99 -21.77
C VAL A 191 3.32 6.48 -21.56
N THR A 192 3.70 7.03 -20.41
CA THR A 192 3.35 8.41 -20.04
C THR A 192 4.43 9.44 -20.38
N GLY A 193 5.68 9.00 -20.55
CA GLY A 193 6.85 9.90 -20.68
C GLY A 193 7.17 10.68 -19.40
N MET A 194 6.52 10.34 -18.27
CA MET A 194 6.76 10.95 -16.97
C MET A 194 7.40 9.95 -16.02
N ASP A 195 8.23 10.41 -15.08
CA ASP A 195 8.65 9.54 -13.98
C ASP A 195 7.44 9.13 -13.13
N VAL A 196 7.52 7.91 -12.51
CA VAL A 196 6.42 7.32 -11.74
C VAL A 196 5.88 8.29 -10.69
N SER A 197 6.78 8.95 -9.93
CA SER A 197 6.38 9.81 -8.83
C SER A 197 5.59 11.02 -9.31
N SER A 198 6.07 11.68 -10.38
CA SER A 198 5.37 12.82 -11.01
C SER A 198 4.04 12.41 -11.61
N TYR A 199 3.98 11.23 -12.26
CA TYR A 199 2.72 10.70 -12.78
C TYR A 199 1.70 10.47 -11.67
N MET A 200 2.08 9.74 -10.62
CA MET A 200 1.19 9.40 -9.51
C MET A 200 0.75 10.64 -8.72
N ARG A 201 1.63 11.64 -8.55
CA ARG A 201 1.24 12.92 -7.97
C ARG A 201 0.15 13.59 -8.80
N LYS A 202 0.41 13.80 -10.09
CA LYS A 202 -0.50 14.51 -11.00
C LYS A 202 -1.88 13.85 -11.10
N THR A 203 -1.93 12.52 -11.13
CA THR A 203 -3.15 11.78 -11.49
C THR A 203 -3.90 11.20 -10.31
N LEU A 204 -3.20 10.91 -9.20
CA LEU A 204 -3.79 10.27 -8.03
C LEU A 204 -3.71 11.16 -6.78
N PHE A 205 -2.52 11.68 -6.43
CA PHE A 205 -2.34 12.32 -5.13
C PHE A 205 -2.83 13.77 -5.10
N ASP A 206 -2.41 14.60 -6.04
CA ASP A 206 -2.77 16.02 -6.07
C ASP A 206 -4.30 16.26 -6.20
N PRO A 207 -5.06 15.48 -7.02
CA PRO A 207 -6.53 15.63 -7.07
C PRO A 207 -7.23 15.35 -5.74
N LEU A 208 -6.59 14.55 -4.87
CA LEU A 208 -7.09 14.22 -3.54
C LEU A 208 -6.50 15.14 -2.44
N GLY A 209 -5.60 16.07 -2.78
CA GLY A 209 -4.86 16.84 -1.80
C GLY A 209 -3.95 15.96 -0.91
N ILE A 210 -3.51 14.82 -1.42
CA ILE A 210 -2.59 13.91 -0.75
C ILE A 210 -1.16 14.35 -1.06
N ASP A 211 -0.34 14.53 0.00
CA ASP A 211 1.08 14.71 -0.18
C ASP A 211 1.81 13.38 0.03
N ALA A 212 2.13 12.73 -1.07
CA ALA A 212 2.85 11.47 -1.13
C ALA A 212 3.79 11.45 -2.33
N ALA A 213 4.88 10.67 -2.25
CA ALA A 213 5.86 10.59 -3.33
C ALA A 213 6.65 9.28 -3.28
N TYR A 214 7.10 8.82 -4.45
CA TYR A 214 8.09 7.74 -4.58
C TYR A 214 9.53 8.25 -4.47
N SER A 215 9.72 9.55 -4.60
CA SER A 215 10.98 10.26 -4.36
C SER A 215 10.79 11.24 -3.21
N ALA A 216 11.56 11.08 -2.13
CA ALA A 216 11.46 11.91 -0.93
C ALA A 216 11.62 13.41 -1.21
N ALA A 217 12.39 13.78 -2.25
CA ALA A 217 12.61 15.17 -2.64
C ALA A 217 11.38 15.86 -3.25
N GLN A 218 10.31 15.12 -3.56
CA GLN A 218 9.06 15.66 -4.10
C GLN A 218 7.98 15.87 -3.04
N LEU A 219 8.24 15.51 -1.78
CA LEU A 219 7.34 15.81 -0.66
C LEU A 219 7.37 17.30 -0.32
N ALA A 220 6.24 17.86 0.07
CA ALA A 220 6.15 19.27 0.48
C ALA A 220 6.86 19.54 1.81
N HIS A 221 6.86 18.56 2.73
CA HIS A 221 7.42 18.65 4.08
C HIS A 221 8.40 17.52 4.39
N PRO A 222 9.53 17.40 3.66
CA PRO A 222 10.46 16.27 3.80
C PRO A 222 11.12 16.18 5.19
N GLU A 223 11.07 17.23 6.00
CA GLU A 223 11.50 17.24 7.40
C GLU A 223 10.67 16.29 8.28
N ASN A 224 9.44 15.94 7.86
CA ASN A 224 8.54 15.05 8.58
C ASN A 224 8.72 13.56 8.21
N ILE A 225 9.75 13.22 7.44
CA ILE A 225 10.04 11.83 7.10
C ILE A 225 10.55 11.08 8.34
N ALA A 226 9.88 9.99 8.71
CA ALA A 226 10.35 9.11 9.75
C ALA A 226 11.61 8.34 9.31
N ALA A 227 12.63 8.28 10.17
CA ALA A 227 13.78 7.40 9.98
C ALA A 227 13.34 5.94 10.11
N VAL A 228 13.97 5.03 9.36
CA VAL A 228 13.70 3.59 9.46
C VAL A 228 14.72 2.91 10.35
N TYR A 229 14.26 2.05 11.24
CA TYR A 229 15.07 1.29 12.17
C TYR A 229 14.91 -0.21 11.94
N ASN A 230 15.99 -0.96 12.15
CA ASN A 230 16.00 -2.41 12.17
C ASN A 230 15.18 -2.96 13.34
N LYS A 231 14.92 -4.26 13.35
CA LYS A 231 14.25 -4.99 14.45
C LYS A 231 14.95 -4.87 15.81
N ASP A 232 16.26 -4.68 15.81
CA ASP A 232 17.08 -4.44 17.02
C ASP A 232 17.08 -2.97 17.45
N GLY A 233 16.43 -2.10 16.68
CA GLY A 233 16.35 -0.68 16.93
C GLY A 233 17.56 0.14 16.47
N SER A 234 18.53 -0.45 15.76
CA SER A 234 19.59 0.28 15.05
C SER A 234 19.03 1.03 13.84
N LEU A 235 19.69 2.12 13.43
CA LEU A 235 19.26 2.91 12.28
C LEU A 235 19.50 2.13 10.98
N TYR A 236 18.48 1.96 10.17
CA TYR A 236 18.56 1.36 8.82
C TYR A 236 18.60 2.44 7.72
N LEU A 237 17.61 3.33 7.68
CA LEU A 237 17.55 4.41 6.70
C LEU A 237 17.33 5.75 7.39
N ALA A 238 18.26 6.67 7.22
CA ALA A 238 18.07 8.06 7.66
C ALA A 238 17.24 8.84 6.64
N PRO A 239 16.41 9.83 7.04
CA PRO A 239 15.71 10.74 6.12
C PRO A 239 16.66 11.42 5.13
N SER A 240 17.84 11.85 5.59
CA SER A 240 18.87 12.44 4.73
C SER A 240 19.38 11.51 3.64
N TYR A 241 19.39 10.19 3.86
CA TYR A 241 19.73 9.21 2.84
C TYR A 241 18.61 9.08 1.81
N MET A 242 17.33 9.01 2.26
CA MET A 242 16.18 8.96 1.35
C MET A 242 16.08 10.20 0.46
N LEU A 243 16.38 11.38 1.01
CA LEU A 243 16.44 12.65 0.27
C LEU A 243 17.56 12.69 -0.78
N ARG A 244 18.70 12.05 -0.51
CA ARG A 244 19.82 11.98 -1.48
C ARG A 244 19.57 10.97 -2.60
N GLN A 245 18.65 10.02 -2.43
CA GLN A 245 18.23 9.10 -3.49
C GLN A 245 17.33 9.84 -4.49
N GLN A 246 17.89 10.84 -5.17
CA GLN A 246 17.15 11.60 -6.18
C GLN A 246 16.95 10.74 -7.42
N TYR A 247 15.70 10.58 -7.82
CA TYR A 247 15.35 10.17 -9.16
C TYR A 247 15.21 11.44 -10.01
N THR A 248 15.69 11.37 -11.23
CA THR A 248 15.43 12.44 -12.20
C THR A 248 13.92 12.53 -12.40
N GLN A 249 13.39 13.74 -12.60
CA GLN A 249 11.97 13.94 -12.94
C GLN A 249 11.67 13.61 -14.43
N GLU A 250 12.67 13.08 -15.13
CA GLU A 250 12.52 12.58 -16.49
C GLU A 250 12.26 11.08 -16.46
N ALA A 251 11.36 10.60 -17.33
CA ALA A 251 11.12 9.17 -17.48
C ALA A 251 12.40 8.44 -17.89
N ARG A 252 12.77 7.42 -17.15
CA ARG A 252 13.91 6.54 -17.41
C ARG A 252 13.55 5.09 -17.09
N PRO A 253 12.67 4.46 -17.90
CA PRO A 253 12.05 3.16 -17.60
C PRO A 253 13.06 2.08 -17.22
N ASP A 254 14.20 2.04 -17.93
CA ASP A 254 15.26 1.07 -17.68
C ASP A 254 15.99 1.25 -16.33
N TYR A 255 15.87 2.42 -15.69
CA TYR A 255 16.62 2.76 -14.49
C TYR A 255 15.73 2.96 -13.25
N HIS A 256 14.50 3.48 -13.43
CA HIS A 256 13.60 3.81 -12.34
C HIS A 256 12.69 2.65 -11.90
N TYR A 257 12.71 1.52 -12.60
CA TYR A 257 11.80 0.40 -12.37
C TYR A 257 11.72 -0.08 -10.91
N ARG A 258 12.69 0.25 -10.06
CA ARG A 258 12.68 -0.17 -8.64
C ARG A 258 11.80 0.67 -7.72
N VAL A 259 11.31 1.83 -8.16
CA VAL A 259 10.58 2.77 -7.27
C VAL A 259 9.26 2.19 -6.81
N THR A 260 8.57 1.42 -7.66
CA THR A 260 7.27 0.80 -7.39
C THR A 260 7.34 -0.43 -6.48
N ILE A 261 8.54 -0.91 -6.18
CA ILE A 261 8.72 -2.08 -5.31
C ILE A 261 8.36 -1.76 -3.85
N GLY A 262 8.75 -0.58 -3.33
CA GLY A 262 8.60 -0.32 -1.91
C GLY A 262 9.04 1.08 -1.46
N ARG A 263 9.05 2.10 -2.34
CA ARG A 263 9.63 3.41 -2.00
C ARG A 263 8.62 4.50 -1.68
N LEU A 264 7.34 4.25 -1.78
CA LEU A 264 6.31 5.24 -1.46
C LEU A 264 6.47 5.75 -0.03
N LEU A 265 6.46 7.06 0.10
CA LEU A 265 6.36 7.82 1.35
C LEU A 265 4.99 8.49 1.37
N ILE A 266 4.22 8.27 2.43
CA ILE A 266 2.85 8.77 2.56
C ILE A 266 2.49 8.92 4.05
N ARG A 267 1.57 9.83 4.37
CA ARG A 267 1.02 9.96 5.72
C ARG A 267 -0.02 8.87 5.98
N PRO A 268 -0.17 8.39 7.23
CA PRO A 268 -1.11 7.31 7.56
C PRO A 268 -2.56 7.60 7.16
N ARG A 269 -3.03 8.81 7.42
CA ARG A 269 -4.39 9.24 7.06
C ARG A 269 -4.63 9.32 5.55
N ASP A 270 -3.61 9.70 4.79
CA ASP A 270 -3.69 9.75 3.33
C ASP A 270 -3.75 8.34 2.73
N LEU A 271 -3.01 7.39 3.32
CA LEU A 271 -3.10 5.98 2.94
C LEU A 271 -4.50 5.41 3.26
N ALA A 272 -5.10 5.80 4.40
CA ALA A 272 -6.47 5.39 4.76
C ALA A 272 -7.50 5.94 3.77
N ARG A 273 -7.34 7.16 3.25
CA ARG A 273 -8.22 7.74 2.21
C ARG A 273 -8.16 6.94 0.91
N LEU A 274 -6.98 6.47 0.50
CA LEU A 274 -6.88 5.53 -0.62
C LEU A 274 -7.56 4.20 -0.31
N GLY A 275 -7.48 3.75 0.94
CA GLY A 275 -8.22 2.60 1.45
C GLY A 275 -9.73 2.77 1.35
N ILE A 276 -10.27 3.94 1.71
CA ILE A 276 -11.70 4.27 1.57
C ILE A 276 -12.14 4.12 0.11
N ALA A 277 -11.38 4.65 -0.85
CA ALA A 277 -11.71 4.51 -2.26
C ALA A 277 -11.83 3.05 -2.70
N ILE A 278 -10.86 2.19 -2.35
CA ILE A 278 -10.88 0.77 -2.72
C ILE A 278 -11.78 -0.10 -1.82
N CYS A 279 -12.24 0.41 -0.66
CA CYS A 279 -13.26 -0.24 0.18
C CYS A 279 -14.65 -0.04 -0.39
N GLY A 280 -14.93 1.14 -0.94
CA GLY A 280 -16.21 1.54 -1.53
C GLY A 280 -16.30 1.27 -3.03
N ASP A 281 -16.73 2.29 -3.76
CA ASP A 281 -16.97 2.28 -5.21
C ASP A 281 -15.86 2.96 -6.03
N GLY A 282 -14.72 3.24 -5.42
CA GLY A 282 -13.61 3.96 -6.04
C GLY A 282 -13.66 5.47 -5.83
N THR A 283 -14.53 5.96 -4.93
CA THR A 283 -14.67 7.38 -4.61
C THR A 283 -14.22 7.66 -3.18
N VAL A 284 -13.55 8.78 -2.94
CA VAL A 284 -13.23 9.31 -1.62
C VAL A 284 -13.36 10.83 -1.62
N ASP A 285 -13.95 11.41 -0.58
CA ASP A 285 -14.21 12.84 -0.43
C ASP A 285 -14.93 13.47 -1.66
N GLY A 286 -15.81 12.71 -2.32
CA GLY A 286 -16.52 13.12 -3.52
C GLY A 286 -15.70 13.09 -4.83
N VAL A 287 -14.42 12.68 -4.75
CA VAL A 287 -13.53 12.55 -5.92
C VAL A 287 -13.47 11.09 -6.34
N ARG A 288 -13.76 10.81 -7.62
CA ARG A 288 -13.60 9.46 -8.19
C ARG A 288 -12.13 9.21 -8.52
N VAL A 289 -11.57 8.22 -7.85
CA VAL A 289 -10.18 7.77 -8.01
C VAL A 289 -10.08 6.77 -9.18
N ILE A 290 -10.90 5.72 -9.11
CA ILE A 290 -11.07 4.66 -10.11
C ILE A 290 -12.54 4.29 -10.20
N SER A 291 -12.94 3.56 -11.25
CA SER A 291 -14.30 3.10 -11.40
C SER A 291 -14.68 2.00 -10.38
N GLY A 292 -15.98 1.82 -10.13
CA GLY A 292 -16.47 0.70 -9.34
C GLY A 292 -16.13 -0.65 -9.98
N GLU A 293 -16.05 -0.71 -11.31
CA GLU A 293 -15.61 -1.89 -12.06
C GLU A 293 -14.14 -2.22 -11.80
N ALA A 294 -13.28 -1.21 -11.76
CA ALA A 294 -11.87 -1.36 -11.40
C ALA A 294 -11.71 -1.87 -9.96
N VAL A 295 -12.48 -1.33 -9.01
CA VAL A 295 -12.50 -1.83 -7.62
C VAL A 295 -12.96 -3.28 -7.56
N ALA A 296 -14.01 -3.64 -8.28
CA ALA A 296 -14.51 -5.02 -8.35
C ALA A 296 -13.45 -5.96 -8.96
N ALA A 297 -12.74 -5.51 -10.01
CA ALA A 297 -11.65 -6.27 -10.63
C ALA A 297 -10.49 -6.53 -9.65
N MET A 298 -10.14 -5.56 -8.79
CA MET A 298 -9.10 -5.72 -7.75
C MET A 298 -9.46 -6.79 -6.69
N ARG A 299 -10.71 -7.20 -6.59
CA ARG A 299 -11.21 -8.18 -5.60
C ARG A 299 -11.64 -9.50 -6.22
N ARG A 300 -11.68 -9.58 -7.56
CA ARG A 300 -12.11 -10.77 -8.29
C ARG A 300 -11.00 -11.82 -8.29
N GLU A 301 -11.37 -13.08 -8.05
CA GLU A 301 -10.48 -14.22 -8.23
C GLU A 301 -10.14 -14.41 -9.72
N HIS A 302 -8.94 -14.87 -10.01
CA HIS A 302 -8.53 -15.22 -11.37
C HIS A 302 -9.23 -16.48 -11.87
N SER A 303 -9.44 -16.53 -13.18
CA SER A 303 -9.84 -17.76 -13.87
C SER A 303 -9.11 -17.88 -15.21
N GLU A 304 -8.87 -19.12 -15.66
CA GLU A 304 -8.24 -19.38 -16.95
C GLU A 304 -9.07 -18.82 -18.10
N GLU A 305 -10.39 -18.95 -18.01
CA GLU A 305 -11.32 -18.52 -19.04
C GLU A 305 -11.30 -16.99 -19.27
N THR A 306 -11.20 -16.22 -18.18
CA THR A 306 -11.28 -14.75 -18.27
C THR A 306 -9.92 -14.07 -18.35
N ASP A 307 -8.88 -14.64 -17.74
CA ASP A 307 -7.62 -13.96 -17.47
C ASP A 307 -6.39 -14.68 -18.05
N GLY A 308 -6.57 -15.91 -18.54
CA GLY A 308 -5.46 -16.76 -18.98
C GLY A 308 -4.51 -17.16 -17.84
N ILE A 309 -4.96 -17.04 -16.58
CA ILE A 309 -4.18 -17.37 -15.38
C ILE A 309 -4.76 -18.65 -14.78
N THR A 310 -3.93 -19.69 -14.72
CA THR A 310 -4.28 -20.97 -14.07
C THR A 310 -3.71 -21.09 -12.66
N ALA A 311 -2.83 -20.14 -12.27
CA ALA A 311 -2.23 -20.13 -10.96
C ALA A 311 -3.26 -19.80 -9.86
N ASP A 312 -3.20 -20.54 -8.75
CA ASP A 312 -3.89 -20.18 -7.51
C ASP A 312 -3.12 -19.02 -6.83
N SER A 313 -3.38 -17.79 -7.30
CA SER A 313 -2.76 -16.58 -6.76
C SER A 313 -3.71 -15.88 -5.80
N PRO A 314 -3.26 -15.57 -4.56
CA PRO A 314 -4.04 -14.75 -3.64
C PRO A 314 -4.06 -13.27 -4.05
N TYR A 315 -3.31 -12.87 -5.08
CA TYR A 315 -3.19 -11.49 -5.55
C TYR A 315 -3.95 -11.25 -6.84
N THR A 316 -4.73 -10.16 -6.87
CA THR A 316 -5.35 -9.60 -8.06
C THR A 316 -5.02 -8.11 -8.13
N PHE A 317 -4.35 -7.66 -9.19
CA PHE A 317 -3.94 -6.26 -9.37
C PHE A 317 -3.23 -5.65 -8.14
N PHE A 318 -2.25 -6.39 -7.58
CA PHE A 318 -1.52 -6.06 -6.35
C PHE A 318 -2.39 -5.96 -5.09
N THR A 319 -3.59 -6.46 -5.13
CA THR A 319 -4.46 -6.59 -3.97
C THR A 319 -4.46 -8.05 -3.50
N ILE A 320 -4.07 -8.30 -2.26
CA ILE A 320 -4.16 -9.64 -1.66
C ILE A 320 -5.54 -9.83 -1.01
N ARG A 321 -6.12 -11.02 -1.16
CA ARG A 321 -7.22 -11.49 -0.34
C ARG A 321 -6.66 -12.12 0.94
N GLN A 322 -7.22 -11.75 2.09
CA GLN A 322 -6.75 -12.16 3.41
C GLN A 322 -7.93 -12.53 4.31
N ASP A 323 -8.35 -13.79 4.27
CA ASP A 323 -9.56 -14.28 4.96
C ASP A 323 -9.34 -14.61 6.45
N THR A 324 -8.10 -14.50 6.96
CA THR A 324 -7.75 -14.85 8.34
C THR A 324 -7.56 -13.66 9.27
N LEU A 325 -7.77 -12.42 8.78
CA LEU A 325 -7.61 -11.22 9.60
C LEU A 325 -8.80 -10.99 10.51
N PHE A 326 -10.02 -11.11 9.98
CA PHE A 326 -11.29 -11.07 10.70
C PHE A 326 -12.04 -12.39 10.50
N GLU A 327 -12.67 -12.92 11.53
CA GLU A 327 -13.35 -14.20 11.46
C GLU A 327 -14.60 -14.11 10.56
N GLY A 328 -14.64 -14.95 9.53
CA GLY A 328 -15.80 -15.05 8.62
C GLY A 328 -15.93 -13.92 7.61
N LEU A 329 -15.03 -12.94 7.59
CA LEU A 329 -15.07 -11.78 6.69
C LEU A 329 -13.96 -11.84 5.63
N ARG A 330 -14.25 -11.31 4.44
CA ARG A 330 -13.27 -11.17 3.36
C ARG A 330 -12.57 -9.83 3.46
N VAL A 331 -11.26 -9.88 3.55
CA VAL A 331 -10.42 -8.70 3.67
C VAL A 331 -9.51 -8.60 2.46
N TYR A 332 -9.36 -7.42 1.92
CA TYR A 332 -8.49 -7.13 0.78
C TYR A 332 -7.47 -6.06 1.13
N GLY A 333 -6.33 -6.06 0.46
CA GLY A 333 -5.34 -5.02 0.72
C GLY A 333 -3.92 -5.43 0.38
N HIS A 334 -2.96 -4.98 1.16
CA HIS A 334 -1.56 -5.39 1.02
C HIS A 334 -0.81 -5.22 2.34
N GLN A 335 0.17 -6.10 2.59
CA GLN A 335 1.12 -5.91 3.67
C GLN A 335 2.50 -5.55 3.12
N GLY A 336 3.19 -4.67 3.84
CA GLY A 336 4.54 -4.24 3.55
C GLY A 336 5.47 -4.50 4.72
N THR A 337 6.62 -5.07 4.44
CA THR A 337 7.71 -5.24 5.42
C THR A 337 9.04 -5.01 4.76
N ASP A 338 9.93 -4.34 5.48
CA ASP A 338 11.33 -4.16 5.13
C ASP A 338 12.09 -3.86 6.42
N GLU A 339 13.06 -4.70 6.78
CA GLU A 339 13.77 -4.65 8.06
C GLU A 339 12.81 -4.52 9.27
N GLY A 340 12.70 -3.38 9.92
CA GLY A 340 11.76 -3.12 11.02
C GLY A 340 10.47 -2.41 10.62
N ILE A 341 10.24 -2.16 9.31
CA ILE A 341 9.00 -1.58 8.82
C ILE A 341 7.89 -2.63 8.87
N VAL A 342 6.74 -2.24 9.38
CA VAL A 342 5.44 -2.85 9.12
C VAL A 342 4.52 -1.76 8.60
N CYS A 343 4.00 -1.96 7.40
CA CYS A 343 2.98 -1.10 6.80
C CYS A 343 1.89 -2.01 6.24
N ASN A 344 0.64 -1.76 6.62
CA ASN A 344 -0.48 -2.53 6.10
C ASN A 344 -1.63 -1.57 5.78
N LEU A 345 -2.28 -1.83 4.67
CA LEU A 345 -3.58 -1.29 4.32
C LEU A 345 -4.49 -2.47 4.04
N TYR A 346 -5.55 -2.59 4.82
CA TYR A 346 -6.60 -3.59 4.62
C TYR A 346 -7.96 -2.94 4.61
N VAL A 347 -8.84 -3.46 3.77
CA VAL A 347 -10.23 -3.04 3.63
C VAL A 347 -11.13 -4.25 3.80
N GLU A 348 -12.21 -4.09 4.54
CA GLU A 348 -13.27 -5.06 4.74
C GLU A 348 -14.59 -4.42 4.23
N PRO A 349 -15.09 -4.86 3.05
CA PRO A 349 -16.16 -4.16 2.37
C PRO A 349 -17.56 -4.31 2.97
N GLU A 350 -17.84 -5.39 3.73
CA GLU A 350 -19.19 -5.64 4.26
C GLU A 350 -19.57 -4.65 5.37
N ASN A 351 -18.58 -4.26 6.19
CA ASN A 351 -18.73 -3.23 7.22
C ASN A 351 -18.11 -1.88 6.82
N GLU A 352 -17.69 -1.75 5.55
CA GLU A 352 -16.99 -0.58 5.02
C GLU A 352 -15.80 -0.14 5.89
N LEU A 353 -15.06 -1.13 6.44
CA LEU A 353 -13.97 -0.89 7.37
C LEU A 353 -12.63 -0.83 6.65
N VAL A 354 -11.82 0.17 6.99
CA VAL A 354 -10.44 0.33 6.53
C VAL A 354 -9.52 0.38 7.74
N ILE A 355 -8.44 -0.37 7.71
CA ILE A 355 -7.37 -0.27 8.71
C ILE A 355 -6.02 0.01 8.06
N VAL A 356 -5.29 0.94 8.65
CA VAL A 356 -3.90 1.26 8.29
C VAL A 356 -3.03 1.10 9.53
N VAL A 357 -1.97 0.31 9.40
CA VAL A 357 -0.93 0.16 10.43
C VAL A 357 0.40 0.54 9.81
N MET A 358 1.11 1.49 10.40
CA MET A 358 2.43 1.91 9.94
C MET A 358 3.41 1.97 11.10
N THR A 359 4.64 1.50 10.88
CA THR A 359 5.75 1.63 11.83
C THR A 359 7.04 2.02 11.12
N ASN A 360 7.92 2.71 11.82
CA ASN A 360 9.26 3.04 11.33
C ASN A 360 10.38 2.18 11.94
N GLY A 361 10.01 1.18 12.73
CA GLY A 361 10.90 0.19 13.34
C GLY A 361 10.15 -0.58 14.41
N CYS A 362 10.01 -1.90 14.25
CA CYS A 362 9.37 -2.77 15.24
C CYS A 362 9.77 -4.25 15.05
N ASN A 363 9.26 -5.11 15.94
CA ASN A 363 9.35 -6.54 15.78
C ASN A 363 8.41 -7.02 14.65
N THR A 364 8.97 -7.65 13.62
CA THR A 364 8.24 -8.12 12.44
C THR A 364 7.80 -9.59 12.51
N LYS A 365 7.51 -10.11 13.71
CA LYS A 365 6.96 -11.47 13.86
C LYS A 365 5.60 -11.60 13.19
N ARG A 366 5.37 -12.77 12.59
CA ARG A 366 4.11 -13.13 11.92
C ARG A 366 3.37 -14.22 12.68
N ASP A 367 2.05 -14.17 12.60
CA ASP A 367 1.13 -15.23 13.00
C ASP A 367 0.23 -15.51 11.77
N ASP A 368 0.25 -16.74 11.25
CA ASP A 368 -0.51 -17.15 10.05
C ASP A 368 -0.35 -16.18 8.86
N GLY A 369 0.89 -15.84 8.54
CA GLY A 369 1.22 -14.97 7.42
C GLY A 369 1.00 -13.46 7.66
N ILE A 370 0.28 -13.06 8.71
CA ILE A 370 0.01 -11.65 9.05
C ILE A 370 0.98 -11.18 10.13
N MET A 371 1.40 -9.92 10.06
CA MET A 371 2.22 -9.32 11.12
C MET A 371 1.45 -9.30 12.43
N ARG A 372 2.09 -9.79 13.51
CA ARG A 372 1.45 -9.88 14.85
C ARG A 372 0.93 -8.53 15.35
N ILE A 373 1.66 -7.44 15.11
CA ILE A 373 1.22 -6.09 15.45
C ILE A 373 -0.08 -5.75 14.72
N THR A 374 -0.17 -6.05 13.43
CA THR A 374 -1.36 -5.79 12.61
C THR A 374 -2.55 -6.61 13.08
N ARG A 375 -2.35 -7.91 13.34
CA ARG A 375 -3.42 -8.78 13.86
C ARG A 375 -3.99 -8.27 15.18
N ARG A 376 -3.14 -7.81 16.10
CA ARG A 376 -3.57 -7.27 17.39
C ARG A 376 -4.31 -5.95 17.28
N LEU A 377 -3.84 -5.04 16.40
CA LEU A 377 -4.53 -3.78 16.15
C LEU A 377 -5.84 -4.01 15.40
N ALA A 378 -5.88 -4.92 14.44
CA ALA A 378 -7.10 -5.32 13.74
C ALA A 378 -8.15 -5.90 14.69
N ALA A 379 -7.75 -6.73 15.66
CA ALA A 379 -8.65 -7.27 16.67
C ALA A 379 -9.29 -6.16 17.54
N ILE A 380 -8.55 -5.07 17.82
CA ILE A 380 -9.12 -3.89 18.51
C ILE A 380 -10.17 -3.22 17.63
N ALA A 381 -9.89 -3.04 16.31
CA ALA A 381 -10.86 -2.46 15.40
C ALA A 381 -12.10 -3.35 15.22
N GLU A 382 -11.92 -4.66 15.14
CA GLU A 382 -13.02 -5.63 15.06
C GLU A 382 -13.94 -5.54 16.27
N ASP A 383 -13.37 -5.51 17.49
CA ASP A 383 -14.14 -5.41 18.72
C ASP A 383 -15.00 -4.14 18.75
N VAL A 384 -14.45 -3.00 18.30
CA VAL A 384 -15.10 -1.69 18.40
C VAL A 384 -16.06 -1.43 17.24
N TYR A 385 -15.62 -1.72 16.01
CA TYR A 385 -16.31 -1.24 14.79
C TYR A 385 -17.10 -2.31 14.05
N ILE A 386 -16.91 -3.59 14.40
CA ILE A 386 -17.69 -4.69 13.83
C ILE A 386 -18.61 -5.27 14.90
N LYS A 387 -18.04 -5.76 16.01
CA LYS A 387 -18.82 -6.42 17.07
C LYS A 387 -19.61 -5.43 17.94
N GLY A 388 -19.06 -4.23 18.21
CA GLY A 388 -19.75 -3.18 18.97
C GLY A 388 -20.96 -2.56 18.27
N ASN A 389 -21.08 -2.73 16.95
CA ASN A 389 -22.24 -2.27 16.16
C ASN A 389 -23.39 -3.30 16.11
N VAL A 390 -23.27 -4.45 16.81
CA VAL A 390 -24.27 -5.54 16.81
C VAL A 390 -25.22 -5.46 18.02
N GLU A 391 -25.04 -4.51 18.95
CA GLU A 391 -25.99 -4.20 20.04
C GLU A 391 -26.91 -3.03 19.64
#